data_771254860aaac31cfd5d7fdbff3b05df
#
_entry.id   771254860aaac31cfd5d7fdbff3b05df
#
_cell.length_a   1.000
_cell.length_b   1.000
_cell.length_c   1.000
_cell.angle_alpha   90.00
_cell.angle_beta   90.00
_cell.angle_gamma   90.00
#
_symmetry.space_group_name_H-M   'P 1'
#
loop_
_entity.id
_entity.type
_entity.pdbx_description
1 polymer ?
#
loop_
_entity_poly.entity_id
_entity_poly.type
_entity_poly.pdbx_seq_one_letter_code
_entity_poly.pdbx_strand_id
1 'polypeptide(L)'
;MRQQMRESVAETYAMSARSKVLIFDEDVEALAQHAGPFETHGVEVHRCTTVEAAMRCIQREDFDFALIDQGSSGIEGRRVIGYLIRYNLRAPFIVLARCTDAAWYEQALALGAIDYLKKPVTPEELNWIIQRFLGIRNSLAK
;
A
#
# COMPACT_ATOMS: atom_id res chain seq x y z
N MET A 1 9.98 1.50 36.76
CA MET A 1 10.95 2.37 36.10
C MET A 1 11.56 1.73 34.88
N ARG A 2 12.21 0.62 35.02
CA ARG A 2 12.79 -0.09 33.90
C ARG A 2 11.73 -0.47 32.85
N GLN A 3 10.56 -0.87 33.32
CA GLN A 3 9.43 -1.22 32.46
C GLN A 3 8.98 -0.01 31.65
N GLN A 4 8.85 1.13 32.30
CA GLN A 4 8.43 2.34 31.62
C GLN A 4 9.43 2.79 30.58
N MET A 5 10.72 2.66 30.87
CA MET A 5 11.76 3.02 29.92
C MET A 5 11.70 2.13 28.67
N ARG A 6 11.48 0.83 28.88
CA ARG A 6 11.36 -0.10 27.78
C ARG A 6 10.16 0.22 26.90
N GLU A 7 9.03 0.54 27.53
CA GLU A 7 7.84 0.89 26.80
C GLU A 7 8.04 2.16 26.00
N SER A 8 8.69 3.16 26.59
CA SER A 8 8.96 4.42 25.89
C SER A 8 9.87 4.21 24.69
N VAL A 9 10.91 3.39 24.86
CA VAL A 9 11.82 3.09 23.76
C VAL A 9 11.11 2.30 22.67
N ALA A 10 10.28 1.33 23.07
CA ALA A 10 9.53 0.53 22.13
C ALA A 10 8.57 1.38 21.33
N GLU A 11 7.90 2.34 21.97
CA GLU A 11 7.01 3.25 21.28
C GLU A 11 7.76 4.11 20.27
N THR A 12 8.93 4.60 20.65
CA THR A 12 9.75 5.40 19.77
C THR A 12 10.17 4.58 18.54
N TYR A 13 10.60 3.36 18.77
CA TYR A 13 10.95 2.47 17.66
C TYR A 13 9.76 2.14 16.80
N ALA A 14 8.62 1.86 17.42
CA ALA A 14 7.41 1.55 16.68
C ALA A 14 7.01 2.72 15.79
N MET A 15 7.13 3.94 16.28
CA MET A 15 6.79 5.12 15.49
C MET A 15 7.79 5.35 14.37
N SER A 16 9.09 5.20 14.63
CA SER A 16 10.11 5.40 13.61
C SER A 16 10.18 4.25 12.62
N ALA A 17 9.77 3.05 13.07
CA ALA A 17 9.76 1.84 12.24
C ALA A 17 8.36 1.53 11.72
N ARG A 18 7.43 2.47 11.83
CA ARG A 18 6.07 2.28 11.35
C ARG A 18 6.07 1.98 9.87
N SER A 19 5.34 0.95 9.49
CA SER A 19 5.19 0.60 8.08
C SER A 19 4.50 1.73 7.32
N LYS A 20 4.99 1.98 6.12
CA LYS A 20 4.45 3.02 5.24
C LYS A 20 3.90 2.38 3.99
N VAL A 21 2.68 2.75 3.64
CA VAL A 21 1.99 2.21 2.48
C VAL A 21 1.51 3.36 1.61
N LEU A 22 1.71 3.22 0.31
CA LEU A 22 1.16 4.14 -0.66
C LEU A 22 -0.13 3.51 -1.20
N ILE A 23 -1.20 4.28 -1.22
CA ILE A 23 -2.41 3.86 -1.90
C ILE A 23 -2.79 4.93 -2.91
N PHE A 24 -2.79 4.55 -4.16
CA PHE A 24 -3.22 5.42 -5.25
C PHE A 24 -4.57 4.95 -5.77
N ASP A 25 -5.54 5.84 -5.76
CA ASP A 25 -6.84 5.58 -6.34
C ASP A 25 -7.50 6.92 -6.65
N GLU A 26 -7.94 7.10 -7.88
CA GLU A 26 -8.60 8.33 -8.29
C GLU A 26 -9.97 8.50 -7.64
N ASP A 27 -10.57 7.41 -7.17
CA ASP A 27 -11.86 7.41 -6.48
C ASP A 27 -11.62 7.56 -4.97
N VAL A 28 -11.99 8.71 -4.44
CA VAL A 28 -11.77 9.06 -3.03
C VAL A 28 -12.43 8.05 -2.09
N GLU A 29 -13.63 7.58 -2.42
CA GLU A 29 -14.35 6.65 -1.56
C GLU A 29 -13.67 5.28 -1.54
N ALA A 30 -13.27 4.79 -2.70
CA ALA A 30 -12.56 3.53 -2.78
C ALA A 30 -11.23 3.62 -2.03
N LEU A 31 -10.54 4.74 -2.18
CA LEU A 31 -9.29 4.99 -1.47
C LEU A 31 -9.49 4.89 0.03
N ALA A 32 -10.52 5.54 0.55
CA ALA A 32 -10.81 5.52 1.98
C ALA A 32 -11.13 4.11 2.47
N GLN A 33 -11.91 3.36 1.70
CA GLN A 33 -12.25 1.99 2.05
C GLN A 33 -11.01 1.10 2.17
N HIS A 34 -10.08 1.26 1.25
CA HIS A 34 -8.87 0.44 1.24
C HIS A 34 -7.86 0.91 2.29
N ALA A 35 -7.78 2.21 2.53
CA ALA A 35 -6.84 2.76 3.50
C ALA A 35 -7.21 2.45 4.95
N GLY A 36 -8.50 2.42 5.25
CA GLY A 36 -8.98 2.26 6.61
C GLY A 36 -8.38 1.09 7.36
N PRO A 37 -8.42 -0.13 6.83
CA PRO A 37 -7.85 -1.29 7.53
C PRO A 37 -6.35 -1.15 7.81
N PHE A 38 -5.59 -0.57 6.89
CA PHE A 38 -4.17 -0.32 7.13
C PHE A 38 -3.99 0.64 8.30
N GLU A 39 -4.73 1.72 8.28
CA GLU A 39 -4.63 2.75 9.32
C GLU A 39 -5.06 2.21 10.69
N THR A 40 -6.06 1.35 10.71
CA THR A 40 -6.50 0.71 11.94
C THR A 40 -5.38 -0.13 12.56
N HIS A 41 -4.53 -0.69 11.74
CA HIS A 41 -3.38 -1.47 12.20
C HIS A 41 -2.15 -0.61 12.49
N GLY A 42 -2.29 0.70 12.48
CA GLY A 42 -1.19 1.60 12.81
C GLY A 42 -0.24 1.85 11.65
N VAL A 43 -0.61 1.47 10.44
CA VAL A 43 0.20 1.72 9.25
C VAL A 43 0.04 3.18 8.84
N GLU A 44 1.13 3.80 8.47
CA GLU A 44 1.10 5.15 7.91
C GLU A 44 0.73 5.03 6.43
N VAL A 45 -0.46 5.51 6.07
CA VAL A 45 -0.94 5.44 4.69
C VAL A 45 -0.84 6.80 4.03
N HIS A 46 -0.18 6.84 2.89
CA HIS A 46 -0.14 8.02 2.04
C HIS A 46 -1.20 7.85 0.97
N ARG A 47 -2.29 8.58 1.14
CA ARG A 47 -3.45 8.51 0.25
C ARG A 47 -3.25 9.48 -0.90
N CYS A 48 -3.22 8.95 -2.11
CA CYS A 48 -2.98 9.75 -3.30
C CYS A 48 -4.11 9.54 -4.30
N THR A 49 -4.75 10.63 -4.70
CA THR A 49 -5.83 10.57 -5.67
C THR A 49 -5.39 10.99 -7.07
N THR A 50 -4.17 11.50 -7.21
CA THR A 50 -3.63 11.89 -8.51
C THR A 50 -2.26 11.27 -8.70
N VAL A 51 -1.88 11.11 -9.96
CA VAL A 51 -0.56 10.60 -10.30
C VAL A 51 0.53 11.51 -9.75
N GLU A 52 0.32 12.82 -9.83
CA GLU A 52 1.30 13.80 -9.36
C GLU A 52 1.51 13.71 -7.85
N ALA A 53 0.43 13.52 -7.09
CA ALA A 53 0.54 13.34 -5.65
C ALA A 53 1.31 12.06 -5.31
N ALA A 54 1.00 10.97 -6.02
CA ALA A 54 1.70 9.71 -5.82
C ALA A 54 3.19 9.85 -6.14
N MET A 55 3.51 10.51 -7.25
CA MET A 55 4.89 10.75 -7.65
C MET A 55 5.66 11.50 -6.55
N ARG A 56 5.07 12.56 -6.02
CA ARG A 56 5.72 13.34 -4.97
C ARG A 56 5.99 12.49 -3.73
N CYS A 57 5.02 11.68 -3.33
CA CYS A 57 5.21 10.79 -2.18
C CYS A 57 6.32 9.78 -2.44
N ILE A 58 6.29 9.16 -3.61
CA ILE A 58 7.27 8.13 -3.98
C ILE A 58 8.69 8.71 -4.00
N GLN A 59 8.84 9.95 -4.42
CA GLN A 59 10.15 10.59 -4.45
C GLN A 59 10.68 10.96 -3.07
N ARG A 60 9.79 11.14 -2.10
CA ARG A 60 10.18 11.61 -0.76
C ARG A 60 10.30 10.52 0.27
N GLU A 61 9.53 9.44 0.11
CA GLU A 61 9.39 8.42 1.13
C GLU A 61 9.69 7.07 0.54
N ASP A 62 10.19 6.16 1.38
CA ASP A 62 10.29 4.76 1.03
C ASP A 62 9.06 4.04 1.55
N PHE A 63 8.46 3.22 0.71
CA PHE A 63 7.25 2.51 1.05
C PHE A 63 7.53 1.02 1.22
N ASP A 64 6.82 0.41 2.16
CA ASP A 64 6.92 -1.02 2.42
C ASP A 64 5.96 -1.82 1.54
N PHE A 65 4.96 -1.15 1.01
CA PHE A 65 3.95 -1.76 0.16
C PHE A 65 3.14 -0.69 -0.55
N ALA A 66 2.56 -1.03 -1.70
CA ALA A 66 1.68 -0.11 -2.41
C ALA A 66 0.47 -0.82 -3.01
N LEU A 67 -0.68 -0.16 -2.94
CA LEU A 67 -1.88 -0.54 -3.68
C LEU A 67 -2.07 0.51 -4.76
N ILE A 68 -2.15 0.08 -6.00
CA ILE A 68 -2.19 1.00 -7.13
C ILE A 68 -3.38 0.69 -8.00
N ASP A 69 -4.32 1.62 -8.05
CA ASP A 69 -5.46 1.51 -8.95
C ASP A 69 -4.98 1.61 -10.40
N GLN A 70 -5.53 0.77 -11.24
CA GLN A 70 -5.23 0.77 -12.65
C GLN A 70 -5.53 2.13 -13.29
N GLY A 71 -6.57 2.82 -12.79
CA GLY A 71 -7.03 4.06 -13.37
C GLY A 71 -8.06 3.82 -14.46
N SER A 72 -8.80 4.86 -14.81
CA SER A 72 -9.91 4.76 -15.76
C SER A 72 -9.41 4.38 -17.17
N SER A 73 -8.23 4.86 -17.56
CA SER A 73 -7.65 4.55 -18.87
C SER A 73 -6.52 3.53 -18.80
N GLY A 74 -6.11 3.15 -17.59
CA GLY A 74 -4.97 2.26 -17.40
C GLY A 74 -3.63 2.97 -17.46
N ILE A 75 -3.58 4.19 -17.93
CA ILE A 75 -2.33 4.96 -18.04
C ILE A 75 -1.89 5.44 -16.68
N GLU A 76 -2.82 5.88 -15.88
CA GLU A 76 -2.53 6.43 -14.54
C GLU A 76 -1.80 5.41 -13.68
N GLY A 77 -2.32 4.20 -13.61
CA GLY A 77 -1.70 3.15 -12.82
C GLY A 77 -0.30 2.82 -13.31
N ARG A 78 -0.10 2.77 -14.62
CA ARG A 78 1.23 2.51 -15.19
C ARG A 78 2.22 3.59 -14.81
N ARG A 79 1.78 4.84 -14.82
CA ARG A 79 2.65 5.96 -14.44
C ARG A 79 3.09 5.83 -13.00
N VAL A 80 2.15 5.53 -12.11
CA VAL A 80 2.47 5.37 -10.69
C VAL A 80 3.43 4.19 -10.49
N ILE A 81 3.16 3.06 -11.14
CA ILE A 81 4.03 1.89 -11.08
C ILE A 81 5.44 2.24 -11.57
N GLY A 82 5.53 3.01 -12.65
CA GLY A 82 6.82 3.42 -13.19
C GLY A 82 7.62 4.23 -12.19
N TYR A 83 6.99 5.15 -11.50
CA TYR A 83 7.65 5.93 -10.45
C TYR A 83 8.06 5.03 -9.28
N LEU A 84 7.18 4.12 -8.89
CA LEU A 84 7.46 3.22 -7.78
C LEU A 84 8.69 2.36 -8.08
N ILE A 85 8.74 1.77 -9.26
CA ILE A 85 9.88 0.94 -9.66
C ILE A 85 11.15 1.76 -9.69
N ARG A 86 11.07 3.00 -10.18
CA ARG A 86 12.25 3.85 -10.30
C ARG A 86 12.81 4.30 -8.95
N TYR A 87 11.94 4.66 -8.02
CA TYR A 87 12.37 5.29 -6.77
C TYR A 87 12.22 4.39 -5.54
N ASN A 88 11.40 3.36 -5.61
CA ASN A 88 11.16 2.43 -4.49
C ASN A 88 11.17 1.00 -4.99
N LEU A 89 12.27 0.61 -5.60
CA LEU A 89 12.41 -0.65 -6.33
C LEU A 89 11.98 -1.88 -5.53
N ARG A 90 12.17 -1.84 -4.21
CA ARG A 90 11.89 -2.99 -3.36
C ARG A 90 10.46 -3.05 -2.84
N ALA A 91 9.69 -2.01 -3.07
CA ALA A 91 8.31 -1.99 -2.54
C ALA A 91 7.45 -2.96 -3.33
N PRO A 92 6.91 -4.00 -2.68
CA PRO A 92 5.94 -4.87 -3.35
C PRO A 92 4.65 -4.10 -3.59
N PHE A 93 3.96 -4.44 -4.67
CA PHE A 93 2.71 -3.73 -4.98
C PHE A 93 1.69 -4.64 -5.61
N ILE A 94 0.43 -4.30 -5.40
CA ILE A 94 -0.72 -4.98 -5.99
C ILE A 94 -1.48 -3.94 -6.81
N VAL A 95 -1.93 -4.36 -7.99
CA VAL A 95 -2.73 -3.50 -8.86
C VAL A 95 -4.20 -3.81 -8.63
N LEU A 96 -5.01 -2.76 -8.53
CA LEU A 96 -6.45 -2.89 -8.35
C LEU A 96 -7.15 -2.42 -9.62
N ALA A 97 -8.23 -3.09 -9.99
CA ALA A 97 -8.99 -2.72 -11.18
C ALA A 97 -10.47 -2.85 -10.92
N ARG A 98 -11.25 -1.89 -11.44
CA ARG A 98 -12.70 -1.96 -11.36
C ARG A 98 -13.23 -3.10 -12.21
N CYS A 99 -12.68 -3.22 -13.42
CA CYS A 99 -12.97 -4.32 -14.32
C CYS A 99 -11.65 -4.97 -14.71
N THR A 100 -11.55 -6.28 -14.47
CA THR A 100 -10.31 -6.98 -14.78
C THR A 100 -10.18 -7.20 -16.29
N ASP A 101 -8.96 -7.11 -16.76
CA ASP A 101 -8.61 -7.20 -18.18
C ASP A 101 -7.39 -8.10 -18.30
N ALA A 102 -7.48 -9.13 -19.14
CA ALA A 102 -6.41 -10.12 -19.26
C ALA A 102 -5.09 -9.49 -19.71
N ALA A 103 -5.14 -8.54 -20.64
CA ALA A 103 -3.94 -7.88 -21.11
C ALA A 103 -3.29 -7.06 -20.01
N TRP A 104 -4.10 -6.36 -19.23
CA TRP A 104 -3.59 -5.57 -18.11
C TRP A 104 -3.04 -6.47 -17.02
N TYR A 105 -3.69 -7.60 -16.79
CA TYR A 105 -3.22 -8.61 -15.83
C TYR A 105 -1.79 -9.04 -16.18
N GLU A 106 -1.57 -9.42 -17.44
CA GLU A 106 -0.25 -9.84 -17.88
C GLU A 106 0.77 -8.71 -17.76
N GLN A 107 0.38 -7.49 -18.12
CA GLN A 107 1.26 -6.34 -18.02
C GLN A 107 1.63 -6.03 -16.57
N ALA A 108 0.66 -6.09 -15.68
CA ALA A 108 0.91 -5.83 -14.25
C ALA A 108 1.91 -6.82 -13.68
N LEU A 109 1.73 -8.11 -13.98
CA LEU A 109 2.66 -9.13 -13.51
C LEU A 109 4.04 -8.95 -14.15
N ALA A 110 4.09 -8.58 -15.42
CA ALA A 110 5.36 -8.33 -16.10
C ALA A 110 6.11 -7.15 -15.48
N LEU A 111 5.38 -6.17 -14.95
CA LEU A 111 5.97 -5.02 -14.26
C LEU A 111 6.40 -5.35 -12.83
N GLY A 112 6.05 -6.52 -12.34
CA GLY A 112 6.44 -6.96 -11.01
C GLY A 112 5.36 -6.93 -9.97
N ALA A 113 4.09 -6.70 -10.36
CA ALA A 113 2.98 -6.74 -9.40
C ALA A 113 2.89 -8.14 -8.77
N ILE A 114 2.63 -8.16 -7.47
CA ILE A 114 2.42 -9.41 -6.77
C ILE A 114 1.09 -10.01 -7.17
N ASP A 115 0.09 -9.15 -7.39
CA ASP A 115 -1.23 -9.61 -7.76
C ASP A 115 -1.99 -8.50 -8.45
N TYR A 116 -3.14 -8.85 -9.01
CA TYR A 116 -4.01 -7.94 -9.74
C TYR A 116 -5.43 -8.30 -9.31
N LEU A 117 -6.03 -7.44 -8.50
CA LEU A 117 -7.29 -7.75 -7.84
C LEU A 117 -8.42 -6.86 -8.33
N LYS A 118 -9.62 -7.42 -8.35
CA LYS A 118 -10.82 -6.67 -8.69
C LYS A 118 -11.29 -5.87 -7.49
N LYS A 119 -11.66 -4.63 -7.70
CA LYS A 119 -12.23 -3.77 -6.67
C LYS A 119 -13.72 -4.10 -6.46
N PRO A 120 -14.25 -3.94 -5.26
CA PRO A 120 -13.52 -3.56 -4.05
C PRO A 120 -12.78 -4.75 -3.44
N VAL A 121 -11.64 -4.46 -2.85
CA VAL A 121 -10.90 -5.49 -2.12
C VAL A 121 -11.62 -5.72 -0.79
N THR A 122 -11.85 -6.98 -0.46
CA THR A 122 -12.59 -7.31 0.76
C THR A 122 -11.75 -7.04 2.00
N PRO A 123 -12.40 -6.84 3.17
CA PRO A 123 -11.66 -6.71 4.42
C PRO A 123 -10.76 -7.91 4.70
N GLU A 124 -11.20 -9.10 4.34
CA GLU A 124 -10.40 -10.31 4.52
C GLU A 124 -9.14 -10.29 3.66
N GLU A 125 -9.28 -9.85 2.41
CA GLU A 125 -8.14 -9.72 1.51
C GLU A 125 -7.16 -8.67 2.03
N LEU A 126 -7.66 -7.53 2.51
CA LEU A 126 -6.83 -6.48 3.05
C LEU A 126 -6.09 -6.94 4.30
N ASN A 127 -6.76 -7.66 5.19
CA ASN A 127 -6.12 -8.20 6.38
C ASN A 127 -5.01 -9.17 6.01
N TRP A 128 -5.25 -10.02 5.02
CA TRP A 128 -4.24 -10.96 4.56
C TRP A 128 -3.01 -10.21 4.01
N ILE A 129 -3.25 -9.17 3.22
CA ILE A 129 -2.18 -8.34 2.67
C ILE A 129 -1.36 -7.70 3.79
N ILE A 130 -2.05 -7.13 4.78
CA ILE A 130 -1.40 -6.46 5.89
C ILE A 130 -0.49 -7.44 6.65
N GLN A 131 -1.01 -8.61 6.94
CA GLN A 131 -0.24 -9.61 7.68
C GLN A 131 0.93 -10.13 6.84
N ARG A 132 0.68 -10.39 5.57
CA ARG A 132 1.65 -11.02 4.70
C ARG A 132 2.82 -10.10 4.35
N PHE A 133 2.54 -8.84 4.05
CA PHE A 133 3.55 -7.93 3.53
C PHE A 133 4.09 -6.93 4.52
N LEU A 134 3.34 -6.61 5.55
CA LEU A 134 3.77 -5.62 6.53
C LEU A 134 4.24 -6.26 7.84
N GLY A 135 4.14 -7.56 7.95
CA GLY A 135 4.57 -8.27 9.14
C GLY A 135 3.80 -7.89 10.38
N ILE A 136 2.65 -7.25 10.23
CA ILE A 136 1.82 -6.89 11.35
C ILE A 136 1.05 -8.13 11.73
N ARG A 137 1.65 -8.85 12.63
CA ARG A 137 0.99 -10.03 13.11
C ARG A 137 -0.01 -9.64 14.12
N ASN A 138 -0.86 -10.53 14.31
CA ASN A 138 -1.68 -10.54 15.45
C ASN A 138 -0.82 -10.85 16.67
N SER A 139 0.32 -10.21 16.73
CA SER A 139 1.21 -10.39 17.87
C SER A 139 0.51 -10.00 19.14
N LEU A 140 -0.48 -9.14 19.00
CA LEU A 140 -1.32 -8.77 20.11
C LEU A 140 -2.19 -9.91 20.57
N ALA A 141 -2.37 -10.90 19.72
CA ALA A 141 -3.14 -12.07 20.08
C ALA A 141 -2.37 -13.03 20.98
N LYS A 142 -1.19 -12.70 21.31
CA LYS A 142 -0.44 -13.55 22.21
C LYS A 142 -0.74 -13.26 23.65
#